data_6c01036a22bdba0d11de8a3a71a7e55e
#
_entry.id   6c01036a22bdba0d11de8a3a71a7e55e
#
_cell.length_a   1.000
_cell.length_b   1.000
_cell.length_c   1.000
_cell.angle_alpha   90.00
_cell.angle_beta   90.00
_cell.angle_gamma   90.00
#
_symmetry.space_group_name_H-M   'P 1'
#
loop_
_entity.id
_entity.type
_entity.pdbx_description
1 polymer ?
#
loop_
_entity_poly.entity_id
_entity_poly.type
_entity_poly.pdbx_seq_one_letter_code
_entity_poly.pdbx_strand_id
1 'polypeptide(L)'
;MASKRKTPRRSVRKSPPNKQRSRARRALLAKRKRPAQSAAGRRTLYPAIQPYNSGMLRVSGVHEIYYEECGNPKGKPAVFVHGGPGAGCDNRARCFFDPDAYRIVLFDQRGCGRSKPHASLVDNTTWHLVADMEQLREHLGIERWLVFGGSWGSTLGLAYAQTHPERVSELVLRGIFMLSQFELSWFYQGGASALFPDHWENYIGAIPVEERDDLIQAFYKRLTSDDRATRVAAARAWSIWEAATSYLHVNEEQLHKWGEEEFAIAVARIECHYFVNGGFLKSEDELLRNVKWIRKIPAVIVQGRYDVVCPMQTAWALHRAWPEADFRIVPDAGHSAFEPGNTHELVSATDKFR
;
A
#
# COMPACT_ATOMS: atom_id res chain seq x y z
N MET A 1 -44.88 60.68 -46.09
CA MET A 1 -45.98 59.83 -45.63
C MET A 1 -45.36 58.45 -45.34
N ALA A 2 -45.13 58.11 -44.09
CA ALA A 2 -44.51 56.85 -43.69
C ALA A 2 -45.43 56.12 -42.66
N SER A 3 -45.96 54.97 -43.09
CA SER A 3 -46.89 54.14 -42.35
C SER A 3 -46.13 53.26 -41.31
N LYS A 4 -46.47 53.41 -40.04
CA LYS A 4 -45.98 52.57 -38.97
C LYS A 4 -46.82 51.30 -38.89
N ARG A 5 -46.25 50.12 -39.17
CA ARG A 5 -46.85 48.80 -38.84
C ARG A 5 -46.51 48.41 -37.41
N LYS A 6 -47.55 48.16 -36.61
CA LYS A 6 -47.48 47.60 -35.26
C LYS A 6 -47.39 46.06 -35.32
N THR A 7 -46.40 45.44 -34.68
CA THR A 7 -46.27 44.02 -34.48
C THR A 7 -46.96 43.59 -33.15
N PRO A 8 -47.66 42.45 -33.06
CA PRO A 8 -48.37 42.05 -31.86
C PRO A 8 -47.40 41.34 -30.89
N ARG A 9 -47.50 41.69 -29.61
CA ARG A 9 -46.79 41.04 -28.50
C ARG A 9 -47.36 39.65 -28.26
N ARG A 10 -46.49 38.61 -28.31
CA ARG A 10 -46.78 37.26 -27.94
C ARG A 10 -46.67 37.12 -26.40
N SER A 11 -47.77 36.74 -25.74
CA SER A 11 -47.82 36.48 -24.30
C SER A 11 -47.13 35.13 -24.00
N VAL A 12 -46.09 35.17 -23.15
CA VAL A 12 -45.42 33.96 -22.63
C VAL A 12 -46.22 33.42 -21.46
N ARG A 13 -46.91 32.29 -21.66
CA ARG A 13 -47.54 31.54 -20.57
C ARG A 13 -46.46 30.91 -19.70
N LYS A 14 -46.39 31.30 -18.41
CA LYS A 14 -45.56 30.65 -17.39
C LYS A 14 -46.20 29.34 -17.02
N SER A 15 -45.48 28.21 -17.25
CA SER A 15 -45.88 26.88 -16.76
C SER A 15 -45.66 26.79 -15.27
N PRO A 16 -46.52 26.09 -14.50
CA PRO A 16 -46.37 25.97 -13.07
C PRO A 16 -45.20 25.06 -12.68
N PRO A 17 -44.52 25.26 -11.51
CA PRO A 17 -43.38 24.46 -11.09
C PRO A 17 -43.82 23.05 -10.78
N ASN A 18 -43.14 22.10 -11.39
CA ASN A 18 -43.37 20.65 -11.25
C ASN A 18 -43.00 20.15 -9.85
N LYS A 19 -43.97 20.08 -8.94
CA LYS A 19 -43.83 19.57 -7.57
C LYS A 19 -43.37 18.07 -7.49
N GLN A 20 -43.49 17.32 -8.55
CA GLN A 20 -43.02 15.94 -8.60
C GLN A 20 -41.49 15.80 -8.70
N ARG A 21 -40.81 16.72 -9.43
CA ARG A 21 -39.34 16.71 -9.52
C ARG A 21 -38.64 17.05 -8.18
N SER A 22 -39.27 17.87 -7.34
CA SER A 22 -38.74 18.24 -6.03
C SER A 22 -38.87 17.09 -5.01
N ARG A 23 -39.92 16.27 -5.09
CA ARG A 23 -40.11 15.07 -4.24
C ARG A 23 -39.12 13.94 -4.61
N ALA A 24 -38.87 13.69 -5.88
CA ALA A 24 -37.91 12.69 -6.35
C ALA A 24 -36.47 13.07 -5.94
N ARG A 25 -36.11 14.36 -6.03
CA ARG A 25 -34.77 14.83 -5.62
C ARG A 25 -34.56 14.79 -4.10
N ARG A 26 -35.62 15.06 -3.28
CA ARG A 26 -35.57 14.86 -1.83
C ARG A 26 -35.51 13.40 -1.42
N ALA A 27 -36.17 12.50 -2.14
CA ALA A 27 -36.09 11.05 -1.90
C ALA A 27 -34.71 10.45 -2.26
N LEU A 28 -34.04 10.97 -3.31
CA LEU A 28 -32.66 10.57 -3.65
C LEU A 28 -31.64 11.07 -2.62
N LEU A 29 -31.84 12.26 -2.06
CA LEU A 29 -30.96 12.82 -1.02
C LEU A 29 -31.18 12.16 0.36
N ALA A 30 -32.38 11.67 0.64
CA ALA A 30 -32.69 10.95 1.88
C ALA A 30 -32.10 9.51 1.93
N LYS A 31 -31.82 8.89 0.78
CA LYS A 31 -31.20 7.55 0.70
C LYS A 31 -29.67 7.55 0.84
N ARG A 32 -29.01 8.71 1.01
CA ARG A 32 -27.55 8.83 1.11
C ARG A 32 -26.98 9.21 2.48
N LYS A 33 -27.76 9.15 3.53
CA LYS A 33 -27.20 9.18 4.89
C LYS A 33 -27.08 7.75 5.40
N ARG A 34 -26.04 7.02 4.98
CA ARG A 34 -25.47 6.00 5.86
C ARG A 34 -25.00 6.75 7.11
N PRO A 35 -25.47 6.39 8.31
CA PRO A 35 -24.92 6.98 9.52
C PRO A 35 -23.42 6.69 9.51
N ALA A 36 -22.57 7.66 9.89
CA ALA A 36 -21.19 7.40 10.24
C ALA A 36 -21.21 6.21 11.21
N GLN A 37 -20.57 5.10 10.84
CA GLN A 37 -20.47 3.95 11.73
C GLN A 37 -19.76 4.45 12.99
N SER A 38 -20.47 4.43 14.11
CA SER A 38 -19.89 4.74 15.41
C SER A 38 -18.72 3.78 15.65
N ALA A 39 -17.70 4.22 16.39
CA ALA A 39 -16.54 3.39 16.76
C ALA A 39 -16.94 2.11 17.54
N ALA A 40 -18.16 2.05 18.09
CA ALA A 40 -18.75 0.87 18.69
C ALA A 40 -19.19 -0.13 17.63
N GLY A 41 -18.34 -1.17 17.37
CA GLY A 41 -18.64 -2.26 16.43
C GLY A 41 -17.55 -2.56 15.39
N ARG A 42 -16.44 -1.80 15.38
CA ARG A 42 -15.30 -2.12 14.51
C ARG A 42 -14.51 -3.33 15.03
N ARG A 43 -14.11 -4.19 14.11
CA ARG A 43 -13.11 -5.24 14.39
C ARG A 43 -11.78 -4.58 14.76
N THR A 44 -11.13 -5.13 15.76
CA THR A 44 -9.77 -4.79 16.16
C THR A 44 -8.82 -5.92 15.77
N LEU A 45 -7.53 -5.72 15.91
CA LEU A 45 -6.55 -6.78 15.79
C LEU A 45 -6.85 -7.92 16.77
N TYR A 46 -6.54 -9.15 16.37
CA TYR A 46 -6.52 -10.29 17.25
C TYR A 46 -5.45 -10.12 18.35
N PRO A 47 -5.54 -10.86 19.46
CA PRO A 47 -4.52 -10.82 20.51
C PRO A 47 -3.12 -11.12 20.00
N ALA A 48 -2.11 -10.51 20.63
CA ALA A 48 -0.73 -10.74 20.29
C ALA A 48 -0.35 -12.21 20.53
N ILE A 49 0.35 -12.81 19.58
CA ILE A 49 0.83 -14.18 19.61
C ILE A 49 2.33 -14.24 19.32
N GLN A 50 2.96 -15.33 19.77
CA GLN A 50 4.37 -15.61 19.50
C GLN A 50 4.50 -16.65 18.39
N PRO A 51 5.60 -16.65 17.61
CA PRO A 51 5.86 -17.71 16.65
C PRO A 51 6.13 -19.05 17.37
N TYR A 52 5.62 -20.13 16.78
CA TYR A 52 5.95 -21.47 17.20
C TYR A 52 7.16 -22.04 16.43
N ASN A 53 7.46 -21.44 15.27
CA ASN A 53 8.63 -21.77 14.45
C ASN A 53 9.21 -20.47 13.86
N SER A 54 10.54 -20.40 13.75
CA SER A 54 11.23 -19.32 13.06
C SER A 54 12.62 -19.76 12.63
N GLY A 55 13.16 -19.15 11.59
CA GLY A 55 14.48 -19.50 11.08
C GLY A 55 15.01 -18.53 10.04
N MET A 56 16.18 -18.89 9.51
CA MET A 56 16.79 -18.23 8.36
C MET A 56 16.77 -19.21 7.18
N LEU A 57 16.23 -18.77 6.05
CA LEU A 57 16.23 -19.52 4.81
C LEU A 57 17.25 -18.94 3.86
N ARG A 58 18.24 -19.73 3.44
CA ARG A 58 19.19 -19.34 2.39
C ARG A 58 18.49 -19.41 1.04
N VAL A 59 18.28 -18.24 0.42
CA VAL A 59 17.58 -18.11 -0.88
C VAL A 59 18.54 -17.85 -2.05
N SER A 60 19.81 -17.53 -1.76
CA SER A 60 20.86 -17.40 -2.78
C SER A 60 22.24 -17.56 -2.16
N GLY A 61 23.30 -17.44 -2.98
CA GLY A 61 24.69 -17.41 -2.48
C GLY A 61 24.98 -16.23 -1.54
N VAL A 62 24.18 -15.17 -1.63
CA VAL A 62 24.35 -13.91 -0.87
C VAL A 62 23.33 -13.77 0.25
N HIS A 63 22.06 -14.16 0.00
CA HIS A 63 20.95 -13.80 0.87
C HIS A 63 20.42 -14.95 1.72
N GLU A 64 20.15 -14.63 2.98
CA GLU A 64 19.34 -15.41 3.92
C GLU A 64 18.16 -14.54 4.37
N ILE A 65 16.95 -15.03 4.18
CA ILE A 65 15.73 -14.35 4.63
C ILE A 65 15.25 -14.94 5.96
N TYR A 66 14.84 -14.06 6.86
CA TYR A 66 14.17 -14.48 8.10
C TYR A 66 12.72 -14.81 7.81
N TYR A 67 12.23 -15.89 8.44
CA TYR A 67 10.82 -16.23 8.44
C TYR A 67 10.35 -16.68 9.80
N GLU A 68 9.04 -16.61 10.03
CA GLU A 68 8.39 -17.14 11.23
C GLU A 68 6.99 -17.67 10.88
N GLU A 69 6.55 -18.65 11.67
CA GLU A 69 5.23 -19.24 11.61
C GLU A 69 4.50 -19.07 12.94
N CYS A 70 3.26 -18.57 12.87
CA CYS A 70 2.42 -18.26 14.03
C CYS A 70 1.03 -18.89 13.88
N GLY A 71 0.26 -18.90 14.98
CA GLY A 71 -1.12 -19.38 15.00
C GLY A 71 -1.23 -20.90 14.95
N ASN A 72 -2.19 -21.42 14.17
CA ASN A 72 -2.49 -22.84 14.09
C ASN A 72 -1.61 -23.55 13.03
N PRO A 73 -0.71 -24.48 13.40
CA PRO A 73 0.13 -25.20 12.43
C PRO A 73 -0.64 -26.01 11.39
N LYS A 74 -1.92 -26.32 11.66
CA LYS A 74 -2.82 -27.07 10.77
C LYS A 74 -3.87 -26.17 10.15
N GLY A 75 -3.81 -24.86 10.40
CA GLY A 75 -4.74 -23.88 9.89
C GLY A 75 -4.50 -23.58 8.40
N LYS A 76 -5.36 -22.73 7.86
CA LYS A 76 -5.24 -22.24 6.48
C LYS A 76 -3.96 -21.44 6.32
N PRO A 77 -3.08 -21.76 5.35
CA PRO A 77 -1.84 -21.01 5.17
C PRO A 77 -2.11 -19.59 4.69
N ALA A 78 -1.44 -18.62 5.31
CA ALA A 78 -1.45 -17.22 4.89
C ALA A 78 -0.04 -16.63 5.00
N VAL A 79 0.40 -15.86 4.01
CA VAL A 79 1.66 -15.13 4.04
C VAL A 79 1.41 -13.64 4.11
N PHE A 80 2.08 -12.97 5.05
CA PHE A 80 2.11 -11.52 5.16
C PHE A 80 3.32 -10.96 4.41
N VAL A 81 3.05 -10.11 3.41
CA VAL A 81 4.05 -9.44 2.57
C VAL A 81 4.15 -7.99 3.00
N HIS A 82 5.25 -7.64 3.68
CA HIS A 82 5.44 -6.29 4.22
C HIS A 82 5.70 -5.24 3.12
N GLY A 83 5.51 -3.98 3.48
CA GLY A 83 5.74 -2.81 2.64
C GLY A 83 7.19 -2.29 2.63
N GLY A 84 7.35 -1.10 2.16
CA GLY A 84 8.57 -0.40 1.81
C GLY A 84 8.68 -0.32 0.28
N PRO A 85 9.60 -1.07 -0.37
CA PRO A 85 10.35 -2.25 0.11
C PRO A 85 11.39 -1.90 1.18
N GLY A 86 11.70 -2.83 2.08
CA GLY A 86 12.78 -2.61 3.04
C GLY A 86 12.34 -2.42 4.51
N ALA A 87 11.03 -2.32 4.78
CA ALA A 87 10.55 -2.07 6.15
C ALA A 87 10.69 -3.28 7.10
N GLY A 88 10.67 -4.50 6.58
CA GLY A 88 10.58 -5.70 7.42
C GLY A 88 9.20 -5.90 8.05
N CYS A 89 8.99 -7.00 8.75
CA CYS A 89 7.72 -7.32 9.39
C CYS A 89 7.61 -6.74 10.80
N ASP A 90 6.52 -6.02 11.06
CA ASP A 90 6.10 -5.67 12.43
C ASP A 90 5.39 -6.88 13.07
N ASN A 91 5.71 -7.16 14.34
CA ASN A 91 5.09 -8.27 15.08
C ASN A 91 3.57 -8.18 15.16
N ARG A 92 2.99 -6.98 15.10
CA ARG A 92 1.54 -6.75 15.06
C ARG A 92 0.89 -7.30 13.79
N ALA A 93 1.66 -7.53 12.72
CA ALA A 93 1.15 -8.11 11.48
C ALA A 93 0.54 -9.51 11.69
N ARG A 94 1.01 -10.27 12.68
CA ARG A 94 0.44 -11.56 13.09
C ARG A 94 -1.04 -11.44 13.48
N CYS A 95 -1.42 -10.28 14.04
CA CYS A 95 -2.71 -10.02 14.64
C CYS A 95 -3.82 -9.64 13.64
N PHE A 96 -3.53 -9.54 12.36
CA PHE A 96 -4.56 -9.41 11.33
C PHE A 96 -5.33 -10.72 11.07
N PHE A 97 -4.85 -11.83 11.56
CA PHE A 97 -5.38 -13.16 11.32
C PHE A 97 -5.90 -13.81 12.58
N ASP A 98 -7.00 -14.58 12.46
CA ASP A 98 -7.47 -15.46 13.54
C ASP A 98 -6.44 -16.56 13.81
N PRO A 99 -5.77 -16.57 14.99
CA PRO A 99 -4.71 -17.53 15.27
C PRO A 99 -5.18 -18.97 15.38
N ASP A 100 -6.48 -19.21 15.59
CA ASP A 100 -7.04 -20.56 15.65
C ASP A 100 -7.35 -21.11 14.23
N ALA A 101 -7.57 -20.21 13.26
CA ALA A 101 -7.94 -20.59 11.90
C ALA A 101 -6.74 -20.63 10.93
N TYR A 102 -5.75 -19.80 11.15
CA TYR A 102 -4.66 -19.59 10.19
C TYR A 102 -3.31 -20.14 10.65
N ARG A 103 -2.57 -20.72 9.71
CA ARG A 103 -1.11 -20.89 9.75
C ARG A 103 -0.50 -19.65 9.14
N ILE A 104 -0.02 -18.75 9.98
CA ILE A 104 0.39 -17.39 9.60
C ILE A 104 1.89 -17.37 9.37
N VAL A 105 2.32 -17.02 8.15
CA VAL A 105 3.74 -16.90 7.78
C VAL A 105 4.07 -15.42 7.62
N LEU A 106 5.10 -14.95 8.33
CA LEU A 106 5.75 -13.68 8.11
C LEU A 106 7.17 -13.92 7.64
N PHE A 107 7.68 -13.05 6.78
CA PHE A 107 9.10 -13.09 6.39
C PHE A 107 9.61 -11.67 6.14
N ASP A 108 10.88 -11.45 6.45
CA ASP A 108 11.56 -10.21 6.11
C ASP A 108 12.20 -10.40 4.72
N GLN A 109 11.88 -9.51 3.76
CA GLN A 109 12.41 -9.56 2.41
C GLN A 109 13.93 -9.31 2.41
N ARG A 110 14.60 -9.46 1.28
CA ARG A 110 16.06 -9.28 1.19
C ARG A 110 16.50 -7.92 1.72
N GLY A 111 17.54 -7.92 2.52
CA GLY A 111 18.20 -6.70 3.00
C GLY A 111 17.52 -5.98 4.16
N CYS A 112 16.36 -6.41 4.63
CA CYS A 112 15.63 -5.69 5.67
C CYS A 112 15.31 -6.54 6.90
N GLY A 113 14.92 -5.86 7.97
CA GLY A 113 14.56 -6.50 9.23
C GLY A 113 15.66 -7.40 9.75
N ARG A 114 15.35 -8.69 9.92
CA ARG A 114 16.27 -9.75 10.40
C ARG A 114 16.99 -10.49 9.28
N SER A 115 16.64 -10.23 8.00
CA SER A 115 17.27 -10.83 6.82
C SER A 115 18.67 -10.26 6.56
N LYS A 116 19.52 -11.06 5.93
CA LYS A 116 20.94 -10.74 5.71
C LYS A 116 21.31 -10.87 4.23
N PRO A 117 22.31 -10.07 3.75
CA PRO A 117 23.02 -8.96 4.43
C PRO A 117 22.09 -7.73 4.56
N HIS A 118 22.25 -6.97 5.65
CA HIS A 118 21.46 -5.75 5.91
C HIS A 118 21.66 -4.69 4.80
N ALA A 119 20.57 -4.08 4.36
CA ALA A 119 20.50 -3.02 3.34
C ALA A 119 21.20 -3.36 2.01
N SER A 120 21.37 -4.66 1.70
CA SER A 120 22.01 -5.13 0.45
C SER A 120 21.13 -4.87 -0.76
N LEU A 121 21.72 -4.34 -1.83
CA LEU A 121 21.08 -4.12 -3.13
C LEU A 121 21.44 -5.20 -4.16
N VAL A 122 22.43 -6.04 -3.85
CA VAL A 122 22.90 -7.12 -4.74
C VAL A 122 21.77 -8.13 -4.91
N ASP A 123 21.45 -8.50 -6.15
CA ASP A 123 20.40 -9.47 -6.47
C ASP A 123 19.08 -9.21 -5.71
N ASN A 124 18.75 -7.93 -5.51
CA ASN A 124 17.57 -7.51 -4.79
C ASN A 124 16.60 -6.80 -5.76
N THR A 125 15.76 -7.59 -6.41
CA THR A 125 14.78 -7.14 -7.40
C THR A 125 13.42 -7.79 -7.13
N THR A 126 12.35 -7.26 -7.70
CA THR A 126 11.00 -7.82 -7.60
C THR A 126 10.96 -9.32 -7.93
N TRP A 127 11.69 -9.73 -8.97
CA TRP A 127 11.69 -11.12 -9.44
C TRP A 127 12.48 -12.06 -8.53
N HIS A 128 13.53 -11.55 -7.87
CA HIS A 128 14.19 -12.31 -6.80
C HIS A 128 13.26 -12.49 -5.58
N LEU A 129 12.49 -11.47 -5.21
CA LEU A 129 11.54 -11.60 -4.10
C LEU A 129 10.38 -12.54 -4.43
N VAL A 130 9.89 -12.55 -5.67
CA VAL A 130 8.90 -13.54 -6.15
C VAL A 130 9.45 -14.96 -6.03
N ALA A 131 10.71 -15.17 -6.45
CA ALA A 131 11.37 -16.48 -6.32
C ALA A 131 11.61 -16.87 -4.85
N ASP A 132 11.95 -15.91 -3.98
CA ASP A 132 12.12 -16.15 -2.53
C ASP A 132 10.80 -16.59 -1.88
N MET A 133 9.67 -16.01 -2.29
CA MET A 133 8.35 -16.44 -1.80
C MET A 133 8.05 -17.89 -2.19
N GLU A 134 8.40 -18.32 -3.41
CA GLU A 134 8.25 -19.73 -3.81
C GLU A 134 9.18 -20.65 -3.02
N GLN A 135 10.45 -20.28 -2.85
CA GLN A 135 11.39 -21.06 -2.04
C GLN A 135 10.89 -21.19 -0.59
N LEU A 136 10.36 -20.10 0.00
CA LEU A 136 9.80 -20.14 1.36
C LEU A 136 8.56 -21.03 1.43
N ARG A 137 7.65 -20.92 0.46
CA ARG A 137 6.45 -21.75 0.37
C ARG A 137 6.81 -23.24 0.32
N GLU A 138 7.75 -23.60 -0.54
CA GLU A 138 8.24 -24.97 -0.70
C GLU A 138 8.96 -25.48 0.57
N HIS A 139 9.83 -24.66 1.17
CA HIS A 139 10.52 -24.97 2.42
C HIS A 139 9.55 -25.30 3.56
N LEU A 140 8.41 -24.60 3.62
CA LEU A 140 7.36 -24.81 4.63
C LEU A 140 6.35 -25.91 4.24
N GLY A 141 6.49 -26.53 3.06
CA GLY A 141 5.58 -27.58 2.57
C GLY A 141 4.15 -27.05 2.33
N ILE A 142 4.01 -25.80 1.95
CA ILE A 142 2.71 -25.16 1.67
C ILE A 142 2.40 -25.30 0.18
N GLU A 143 1.23 -25.86 -0.18
CA GLU A 143 0.82 -25.98 -1.58
C GLU A 143 0.35 -24.63 -2.15
N ARG A 144 -0.49 -23.93 -1.41
CA ARG A 144 -1.02 -22.60 -1.75
C ARG A 144 -1.39 -21.83 -0.49
N TRP A 145 -1.35 -20.52 -0.56
CA TRP A 145 -1.63 -19.65 0.58
C TRP A 145 -2.46 -18.42 0.22
N LEU A 146 -3.12 -17.86 1.22
CA LEU A 146 -3.65 -16.50 1.14
C LEU A 146 -2.47 -15.52 1.16
N VAL A 147 -2.42 -14.59 0.21
CA VAL A 147 -1.40 -13.53 0.18
C VAL A 147 -1.99 -12.21 0.70
N PHE A 148 -1.42 -11.72 1.80
CA PHE A 148 -1.81 -10.46 2.41
C PHE A 148 -0.67 -9.45 2.23
N GLY A 149 -0.90 -8.37 1.48
CA GLY A 149 0.12 -7.36 1.21
C GLY A 149 -0.43 -5.94 1.20
N GLY A 150 0.36 -5.00 1.71
CA GLY A 150 0.00 -3.58 1.68
C GLY A 150 1.15 -2.69 1.21
N SER A 151 0.83 -1.56 0.56
CA SER A 151 1.86 -0.67 -0.01
C SER A 151 2.70 -1.43 -1.03
N TRP A 152 4.04 -1.37 -0.94
CA TRP A 152 4.91 -2.26 -1.70
C TRP A 152 4.49 -3.74 -1.61
N GLY A 153 4.00 -4.20 -0.46
CA GLY A 153 3.50 -5.58 -0.32
C GLY A 153 2.31 -5.87 -1.24
N SER A 154 1.52 -4.87 -1.67
CA SER A 154 0.49 -5.05 -2.70
C SER A 154 1.10 -5.21 -4.09
N THR A 155 2.17 -4.48 -4.40
CA THR A 155 2.96 -4.61 -5.63
C THR A 155 3.54 -6.02 -5.76
N LEU A 156 4.27 -6.45 -4.72
CA LEU A 156 4.89 -7.78 -4.68
C LEU A 156 3.85 -8.90 -4.67
N GLY A 157 2.74 -8.72 -3.92
CA GLY A 157 1.63 -9.68 -3.90
C GLY A 157 0.96 -9.85 -5.26
N LEU A 158 0.77 -8.74 -6.01
CA LEU A 158 0.27 -8.77 -7.38
C LEU A 158 1.27 -9.44 -8.34
N ALA A 159 2.55 -9.07 -8.28
CA ALA A 159 3.60 -9.67 -9.10
C ALA A 159 3.70 -11.18 -8.87
N TYR A 160 3.67 -11.62 -7.60
CA TYR A 160 3.66 -13.02 -7.22
C TYR A 160 2.42 -13.76 -7.74
N ALA A 161 1.22 -13.22 -7.49
CA ALA A 161 -0.02 -13.85 -7.93
C ALA A 161 -0.14 -13.95 -9.46
N GLN A 162 0.39 -12.95 -10.19
CA GLN A 162 0.40 -12.96 -11.65
C GLN A 162 1.41 -13.96 -12.23
N THR A 163 2.49 -14.25 -11.49
CA THR A 163 3.51 -15.23 -11.88
C THR A 163 3.12 -16.66 -11.49
N HIS A 164 2.51 -16.83 -10.31
CA HIS A 164 2.14 -18.12 -9.71
C HIS A 164 0.66 -18.15 -9.27
N PRO A 165 -0.31 -17.94 -10.19
CA PRO A 165 -1.72 -17.83 -9.82
C PRO A 165 -2.28 -19.10 -9.14
N GLU A 166 -1.71 -20.27 -9.45
CA GLU A 166 -2.09 -21.55 -8.85
C GLU A 166 -1.64 -21.70 -7.39
N ARG A 167 -0.69 -20.87 -6.94
CA ARG A 167 -0.14 -20.84 -5.56
C ARG A 167 -0.91 -19.91 -4.64
N VAL A 168 -1.82 -19.11 -5.17
CA VAL A 168 -2.58 -18.11 -4.40
C VAL A 168 -4.02 -18.59 -4.23
N SER A 169 -4.45 -18.75 -2.98
CA SER A 169 -5.84 -19.11 -2.68
C SER A 169 -6.74 -17.88 -2.66
N GLU A 170 -6.30 -16.80 -2.03
CA GLU A 170 -6.97 -15.49 -1.96
C GLU A 170 -5.96 -14.36 -1.86
N LEU A 171 -6.42 -13.13 -2.14
CA LEU A 171 -5.64 -11.90 -1.98
C LEU A 171 -6.34 -10.94 -1.03
N VAL A 172 -5.60 -10.40 -0.08
CA VAL A 172 -5.99 -9.25 0.75
C VAL A 172 -4.97 -8.15 0.53
N LEU A 173 -5.37 -7.11 -0.20
CA LEU A 173 -4.48 -6.02 -0.60
C LEU A 173 -4.90 -4.71 0.05
N ARG A 174 -3.93 -3.85 0.46
CA ARG A 174 -4.19 -2.56 1.08
C ARG A 174 -3.22 -1.49 0.58
N GLY A 175 -3.73 -0.23 0.44
CA GLY A 175 -2.88 0.88 0.04
C GLY A 175 -2.16 0.57 -1.25
N ILE A 176 -2.93 0.42 -2.33
CA ILE A 176 -2.45 -0.10 -3.60
C ILE A 176 -1.35 0.77 -4.18
N PHE A 177 -0.20 0.15 -4.45
CA PHE A 177 0.96 0.73 -5.09
C PHE A 177 1.30 -0.06 -6.35
N MET A 178 1.37 0.61 -7.50
CA MET A 178 1.69 0.00 -8.81
C MET A 178 3.07 0.41 -9.30
N LEU A 179 3.75 1.28 -8.58
CA LEU A 179 5.07 1.82 -8.89
C LEU A 179 5.07 2.58 -10.23
N SER A 180 3.98 3.30 -10.52
CA SER A 180 3.88 4.16 -11.69
C SER A 180 4.63 5.48 -11.50
N GLN A 181 5.02 6.12 -12.60
CA GLN A 181 5.65 7.45 -12.57
C GLN A 181 4.75 8.49 -11.90
N PHE A 182 3.43 8.36 -12.05
CA PHE A 182 2.48 9.23 -11.34
C PHE A 182 2.65 9.11 -9.82
N GLU A 183 2.71 7.89 -9.26
CA GLU A 183 2.82 7.66 -7.82
C GLU A 183 4.16 8.16 -7.27
N LEU A 184 5.25 7.87 -7.98
CA LEU A 184 6.59 8.33 -7.60
C LEU A 184 6.70 9.86 -7.65
N SER A 185 6.19 10.49 -8.70
CA SER A 185 6.19 11.95 -8.82
C SER A 185 5.29 12.62 -7.78
N TRP A 186 4.11 12.05 -7.53
CA TRP A 186 3.20 12.53 -6.50
C TRP A 186 3.85 12.54 -5.12
N PHE A 187 4.53 11.46 -4.75
CA PHE A 187 4.97 11.29 -3.39
C PHE A 187 6.38 11.85 -3.14
N TYR A 188 7.30 11.71 -4.10
CA TYR A 188 8.71 12.06 -3.91
C TYR A 188 9.17 13.32 -4.66
N GLN A 189 8.36 13.87 -5.59
CA GLN A 189 8.78 15.03 -6.38
C GLN A 189 7.96 16.30 -6.12
N GLY A 190 6.83 16.22 -5.38
CA GLY A 190 6.18 17.45 -4.97
C GLY A 190 4.66 17.46 -4.81
N GLY A 191 3.91 16.44 -5.24
CA GLY A 191 2.44 16.43 -5.11
C GLY A 191 1.97 16.39 -3.66
N ALA A 192 2.45 15.41 -2.89
CA ALA A 192 2.12 15.22 -1.48
C ALA A 192 2.62 16.37 -0.58
N SER A 193 3.63 17.12 -1.01
CA SER A 193 4.15 18.31 -0.33
C SER A 193 3.09 19.38 -0.08
N ALA A 194 2.06 19.44 -0.94
CA ALA A 194 0.95 20.39 -0.77
C ALA A 194 0.11 20.11 0.48
N LEU A 195 0.14 18.88 1.01
CA LEU A 195 -0.59 18.47 2.20
C LEU A 195 0.29 18.47 3.47
N PHE A 196 1.60 18.29 3.32
CA PHE A 196 2.59 18.22 4.41
C PHE A 196 3.80 19.12 4.13
N PRO A 197 3.61 20.44 3.94
CA PRO A 197 4.72 21.35 3.57
C PRO A 197 5.81 21.45 4.64
N ASP A 198 5.44 21.33 5.92
CA ASP A 198 6.30 21.34 7.08
C ASP A 198 7.26 20.15 7.13
N HIS A 199 6.79 18.95 6.83
CA HIS A 199 7.65 17.75 6.73
C HIS A 199 8.43 17.72 5.42
N TRP A 200 7.86 18.27 4.33
CA TRP A 200 8.52 18.36 3.03
C TRP A 200 9.78 19.22 3.05
N GLU A 201 9.79 20.31 3.82
CA GLU A 201 10.97 21.16 3.97
C GLU A 201 12.19 20.40 4.50
N ASN A 202 11.98 19.48 5.44
CA ASN A 202 13.01 18.61 5.97
C ASN A 202 13.50 17.58 4.94
N TYR A 203 12.58 17.00 4.18
CA TYR A 203 12.89 16.02 3.12
C TYR A 203 13.70 16.68 2.02
N ILE A 204 13.20 17.76 1.40
CA ILE A 204 13.88 18.44 0.29
C ILE A 204 15.16 19.14 0.76
N GLY A 205 15.23 19.55 2.04
CA GLY A 205 16.40 20.19 2.63
C GLY A 205 17.65 19.31 2.69
N ALA A 206 17.49 17.98 2.61
CA ALA A 206 18.60 17.04 2.52
C ALA A 206 19.29 17.03 1.15
N ILE A 207 18.69 17.68 0.14
CA ILE A 207 19.17 17.72 -1.24
C ILE A 207 19.53 19.14 -1.63
N PRO A 208 20.74 19.41 -2.18
CA PRO A 208 21.12 20.71 -2.73
C PRO A 208 20.14 21.18 -3.81
N VAL A 209 19.94 22.48 -3.90
CA VAL A 209 18.91 23.07 -4.79
C VAL A 209 19.12 22.66 -6.26
N GLU A 210 20.37 22.60 -6.69
CA GLU A 210 20.77 22.23 -8.05
C GLU A 210 20.55 20.75 -8.41
N GLU A 211 20.23 19.88 -7.43
CA GLU A 211 19.96 18.46 -7.65
C GLU A 211 18.48 18.11 -7.43
N ARG A 212 17.58 19.10 -7.24
CA ARG A 212 16.15 18.86 -6.89
C ARG A 212 15.23 18.56 -8.06
N ASP A 213 15.74 18.61 -9.28
CA ASP A 213 14.95 18.27 -10.48
C ASP A 213 14.56 16.79 -10.52
N ASP A 214 15.37 15.90 -9.91
CA ASP A 214 15.08 14.48 -9.71
C ASP A 214 15.49 14.05 -8.30
N LEU A 215 14.57 14.18 -7.35
CA LEU A 215 14.82 13.89 -5.94
C LEU A 215 15.14 12.42 -5.69
N ILE A 216 14.50 11.50 -6.41
CA ILE A 216 14.76 10.06 -6.22
C ILE A 216 16.21 9.74 -6.61
N GLN A 217 16.70 10.22 -7.76
CA GLN A 217 18.09 10.04 -8.16
C GLN A 217 19.07 10.75 -7.22
N ALA A 218 18.73 11.94 -6.75
CA ALA A 218 19.56 12.70 -5.81
C ALA A 218 19.70 11.99 -4.45
N PHE A 219 18.60 11.38 -3.96
CA PHE A 219 18.64 10.53 -2.76
C PHE A 219 19.40 9.23 -3.02
N TYR A 220 19.20 8.57 -4.15
CA TYR A 220 19.88 7.32 -4.49
C TYR A 220 21.40 7.48 -4.50
N LYS A 221 21.91 8.59 -5.08
CA LYS A 221 23.34 8.94 -5.06
C LYS A 221 23.89 9.01 -3.63
N ARG A 222 23.12 9.58 -2.68
CA ARG A 222 23.53 9.70 -1.28
C ARG A 222 23.39 8.39 -0.52
N LEU A 223 22.33 7.68 -0.74
CA LEU A 223 22.06 6.39 -0.11
C LEU A 223 23.03 5.29 -0.56
N THR A 224 23.68 5.43 -1.71
CA THR A 224 24.70 4.53 -2.22
C THR A 224 26.14 5.06 -2.02
N SER A 225 26.33 6.24 -1.39
CA SER A 225 27.65 6.82 -1.08
C SER A 225 28.44 5.90 -0.14
N ASP A 226 29.76 5.90 -0.27
CA ASP A 226 30.68 5.24 0.68
C ASP A 226 30.76 5.98 2.03
N ASP A 227 30.46 7.28 2.04
CA ASP A 227 30.41 8.07 3.28
C ASP A 227 29.16 7.72 4.10
N ARG A 228 29.38 7.16 5.30
CA ARG A 228 28.32 6.75 6.21
C ARG A 228 27.46 7.92 6.70
N ALA A 229 28.06 9.07 6.96
CA ALA A 229 27.34 10.23 7.47
C ALA A 229 26.33 10.74 6.41
N THR A 230 26.75 10.81 5.15
CA THR A 230 25.90 11.15 4.00
C THR A 230 24.74 10.15 3.85
N ARG A 231 25.03 8.84 3.94
CA ARG A 231 23.97 7.81 3.85
C ARG A 231 22.94 7.95 4.96
N VAL A 232 23.39 8.12 6.21
CA VAL A 232 22.50 8.23 7.38
C VAL A 232 21.62 9.47 7.30
N ALA A 233 22.21 10.63 6.92
CA ALA A 233 21.44 11.87 6.79
C ALA A 233 20.34 11.75 5.73
N ALA A 234 20.67 11.23 4.55
CA ALA A 234 19.70 10.99 3.48
C ALA A 234 18.64 9.97 3.89
N ALA A 235 19.04 8.86 4.52
CA ALA A 235 18.11 7.81 4.95
C ALA A 235 17.09 8.33 5.98
N ARG A 236 17.53 9.13 6.95
CA ARG A 236 16.64 9.73 7.93
C ARG A 236 15.65 10.72 7.30
N ALA A 237 16.11 11.58 6.40
CA ALA A 237 15.24 12.53 5.72
C ALA A 237 14.15 11.81 4.92
N TRP A 238 14.52 10.76 4.18
CA TRP A 238 13.60 9.92 3.42
C TRP A 238 12.59 9.21 4.33
N SER A 239 13.07 8.45 5.32
CA SER A 239 12.22 7.63 6.17
C SER A 239 11.29 8.44 7.07
N ILE A 240 11.71 9.63 7.54
CA ILE A 240 10.85 10.53 8.32
C ILE A 240 9.73 11.10 7.44
N TRP A 241 10.00 11.42 6.18
CA TRP A 241 8.97 11.82 5.22
C TRP A 241 7.90 10.74 5.06
N GLU A 242 8.30 9.49 4.87
CA GLU A 242 7.41 8.33 4.81
C GLU A 242 6.55 8.17 6.08
N ALA A 243 7.18 8.24 7.24
CA ALA A 243 6.50 8.09 8.52
C ALA A 243 5.48 9.21 8.77
N ALA A 244 5.82 10.47 8.44
CA ALA A 244 4.98 11.63 8.65
C ALA A 244 3.68 11.59 7.84
N THR A 245 3.73 11.00 6.65
CA THR A 245 2.63 10.96 5.69
C THR A 245 1.80 9.67 5.75
N SER A 246 2.28 8.64 6.47
CA SER A 246 1.66 7.30 6.49
C SER A 246 0.37 7.22 7.32
N TYR A 247 0.07 8.18 8.17
CA TYR A 247 -1.13 8.22 8.99
C TYR A 247 -1.98 9.45 8.66
N LEU A 248 -3.28 9.35 8.84
CA LEU A 248 -4.19 10.49 8.72
C LEU A 248 -3.85 11.59 9.73
N HIS A 249 -3.42 11.20 10.92
CA HIS A 249 -2.83 12.08 11.93
C HIS A 249 -1.39 11.65 12.18
N VAL A 250 -0.45 12.58 12.10
CA VAL A 250 0.98 12.31 12.32
C VAL A 250 1.18 11.53 13.62
N ASN A 251 1.98 10.47 13.54
CA ASN A 251 2.27 9.59 14.67
C ASN A 251 3.73 9.76 15.10
N GLU A 252 3.95 10.47 16.20
CA GLU A 252 5.27 10.81 16.73
C GLU A 252 6.13 9.57 17.08
N GLU A 253 5.49 8.50 17.59
CA GLU A 253 6.18 7.25 17.87
C GLU A 253 6.76 6.62 16.60
N GLN A 254 6.00 6.69 15.51
CA GLN A 254 6.47 6.19 14.20
C GLN A 254 7.57 7.09 13.63
N LEU A 255 7.47 8.41 13.77
CA LEU A 255 8.55 9.31 13.35
C LEU A 255 9.87 8.94 14.02
N HIS A 256 9.85 8.70 15.34
CA HIS A 256 11.04 8.29 16.09
C HIS A 256 11.60 6.95 15.59
N LYS A 257 10.74 5.93 15.49
CA LYS A 257 11.12 4.57 15.04
C LYS A 257 11.73 4.59 13.62
N TRP A 258 11.12 5.33 12.70
CA TRP A 258 11.58 5.39 11.31
C TRP A 258 12.85 6.24 11.15
N GLY A 259 13.17 7.11 12.13
CA GLY A 259 14.42 7.83 12.23
C GLY A 259 15.59 7.02 12.81
N GLU A 260 15.35 5.81 13.34
CA GLU A 260 16.41 4.92 13.82
C GLU A 260 17.32 4.50 12.66
N GLU A 261 18.62 4.59 12.87
CA GLU A 261 19.62 4.57 11.81
C GLU A 261 19.55 3.31 10.93
N GLU A 262 19.64 2.14 11.55
CA GLU A 262 19.67 0.87 10.80
C GLU A 262 18.35 0.64 10.03
N PHE A 263 17.22 0.99 10.65
CA PHE A 263 15.92 0.90 10.00
C PHE A 263 15.81 1.88 8.83
N ALA A 264 16.17 3.15 9.05
CA ALA A 264 16.12 4.19 8.02
C ALA A 264 17.01 3.84 6.81
N ILE A 265 18.24 3.34 7.06
CA ILE A 265 19.15 2.92 5.98
C ILE A 265 18.53 1.78 5.16
N ALA A 266 17.97 0.76 5.80
CA ALA A 266 17.38 -0.36 5.07
C ALA A 266 16.20 0.10 4.20
N VAL A 267 15.25 0.85 4.78
CA VAL A 267 14.07 1.36 4.07
C VAL A 267 14.49 2.24 2.90
N ALA A 268 15.13 3.38 3.19
CA ALA A 268 15.41 4.37 2.16
C ALA A 268 16.31 3.84 1.04
N ARG A 269 17.34 3.05 1.39
CA ARG A 269 18.29 2.52 0.41
C ARG A 269 17.62 1.50 -0.53
N ILE A 270 16.80 0.60 0.02
CA ILE A 270 16.12 -0.42 -0.78
C ILE A 270 14.99 0.22 -1.59
N GLU A 271 14.15 1.09 -1.02
CA GLU A 271 13.11 1.81 -1.77
C GLU A 271 13.67 2.58 -2.96
N CYS A 272 14.66 3.44 -2.73
CA CYS A 272 15.31 4.19 -3.80
C CYS A 272 15.87 3.27 -4.89
N HIS A 273 16.49 2.15 -4.52
CA HIS A 273 16.99 1.16 -5.47
C HIS A 273 15.88 0.61 -6.38
N TYR A 274 14.73 0.29 -5.80
CA TYR A 274 13.58 -0.18 -6.58
C TYR A 274 13.01 0.94 -7.45
N PHE A 275 12.92 2.16 -6.94
CA PHE A 275 12.29 3.27 -7.66
C PHE A 275 13.13 3.75 -8.86
N VAL A 276 14.44 3.89 -8.71
CA VAL A 276 15.33 4.25 -9.83
C VAL A 276 15.37 3.18 -10.93
N ASN A 277 15.03 1.93 -10.59
CA ASN A 277 14.98 0.82 -11.51
C ASN A 277 13.55 0.44 -11.96
N GLY A 278 12.56 1.32 -11.74
CA GLY A 278 11.16 1.08 -12.12
C GLY A 278 10.57 -0.20 -11.53
N GLY A 279 11.00 -0.58 -10.30
CA GLY A 279 10.61 -1.82 -9.64
C GLY A 279 11.02 -3.08 -10.39
N PHE A 280 11.93 -2.96 -11.34
CA PHE A 280 12.35 -4.06 -12.23
C PHE A 280 11.18 -4.65 -13.04
N LEU A 281 10.10 -3.87 -13.20
CA LEU A 281 8.98 -4.20 -14.08
C LEU A 281 9.31 -3.85 -15.53
N LYS A 282 8.68 -4.53 -16.48
CA LYS A 282 8.89 -4.28 -17.92
C LYS A 282 8.28 -2.95 -18.38
N SER A 283 7.22 -2.50 -17.67
CA SER A 283 6.57 -1.21 -17.90
C SER A 283 5.77 -0.85 -16.64
N GLU A 284 5.51 0.44 -16.44
CA GLU A 284 4.75 0.95 -15.29
C GLU A 284 3.30 0.45 -15.20
N ASP A 285 2.72 -0.02 -16.32
CA ASP A 285 1.37 -0.58 -16.39
C ASP A 285 1.35 -2.12 -16.38
N GLU A 286 2.50 -2.79 -16.22
CA GLU A 286 2.60 -4.25 -16.31
C GLU A 286 1.63 -4.95 -15.35
N LEU A 287 1.64 -4.57 -14.08
CA LEU A 287 0.78 -5.19 -13.06
C LEU A 287 -0.70 -4.97 -13.35
N LEU A 288 -1.08 -3.79 -13.82
CA LEU A 288 -2.46 -3.46 -14.15
C LEU A 288 -2.95 -4.26 -15.36
N ARG A 289 -2.15 -4.36 -16.42
CA ARG A 289 -2.49 -5.14 -17.63
C ARG A 289 -2.61 -6.63 -17.36
N ASN A 290 -1.83 -7.15 -16.42
CA ASN A 290 -1.77 -8.56 -16.09
C ASN A 290 -2.84 -9.00 -15.07
N VAL A 291 -3.65 -8.10 -14.54
CA VAL A 291 -4.79 -8.41 -13.66
C VAL A 291 -5.70 -9.50 -14.25
N LYS A 292 -5.86 -9.54 -15.57
CA LYS A 292 -6.65 -10.56 -16.29
C LYS A 292 -6.30 -12.01 -15.92
N TRP A 293 -5.06 -12.28 -15.50
CA TRP A 293 -4.61 -13.63 -15.15
C TRP A 293 -5.03 -14.06 -13.75
N ILE A 294 -5.33 -13.10 -12.88
CA ILE A 294 -5.70 -13.33 -11.47
C ILE A 294 -7.16 -13.03 -11.14
N ARG A 295 -7.98 -12.62 -12.11
CA ARG A 295 -9.39 -12.21 -11.89
C ARG A 295 -10.25 -13.28 -11.22
N LYS A 296 -9.88 -14.55 -11.33
CA LYS A 296 -10.59 -15.67 -10.70
C LYS A 296 -10.19 -15.92 -9.25
N ILE A 297 -9.09 -15.32 -8.79
CA ILE A 297 -8.66 -15.43 -7.39
C ILE A 297 -9.57 -14.52 -6.55
N PRO A 298 -10.24 -15.04 -5.51
CA PRO A 298 -11.01 -14.20 -4.60
C PRO A 298 -10.12 -13.14 -3.95
N ALA A 299 -10.55 -11.89 -3.99
CA ALA A 299 -9.74 -10.80 -3.47
C ALA A 299 -10.56 -9.77 -2.70
N VAL A 300 -9.93 -9.15 -1.70
CA VAL A 300 -10.38 -7.94 -1.02
C VAL A 300 -9.31 -6.87 -1.16
N ILE A 301 -9.72 -5.69 -1.61
CA ILE A 301 -8.86 -4.51 -1.74
C ILE A 301 -9.35 -3.47 -0.75
N VAL A 302 -8.52 -3.08 0.20
CA VAL A 302 -8.80 -2.05 1.23
C VAL A 302 -8.01 -0.80 0.92
N GLN A 303 -8.69 0.35 0.80
CA GLN A 303 -8.04 1.62 0.49
C GLN A 303 -8.53 2.73 1.40
N GLY A 304 -7.62 3.36 2.14
CA GLY A 304 -7.90 4.58 2.88
C GLY A 304 -8.29 5.72 1.93
N ARG A 305 -9.36 6.45 2.25
CA ARG A 305 -9.82 7.58 1.42
C ARG A 305 -8.77 8.68 1.33
N TYR A 306 -8.04 8.90 2.40
CA TYR A 306 -7.06 9.96 2.55
C TYR A 306 -5.62 9.42 2.55
N ASP A 307 -5.40 8.30 1.85
CA ASP A 307 -4.07 7.75 1.63
C ASP A 307 -3.26 8.72 0.75
N VAL A 308 -2.26 9.36 1.37
CA VAL A 308 -1.39 10.33 0.72
C VAL A 308 -0.17 9.64 0.10
N VAL A 309 0.26 8.52 0.68
CA VAL A 309 1.41 7.73 0.19
C VAL A 309 1.05 7.04 -1.12
N CYS A 310 -0.05 6.27 -1.11
CA CYS A 310 -0.57 5.57 -2.29
C CYS A 310 -1.96 6.12 -2.63
N PRO A 311 -2.05 7.12 -3.53
CA PRO A 311 -3.30 7.83 -3.79
C PRO A 311 -4.43 6.92 -4.26
N MET A 312 -5.65 7.26 -3.84
CA MET A 312 -6.89 6.56 -4.19
C MET A 312 -7.05 6.29 -5.70
N GLN A 313 -6.43 7.11 -6.54
CA GLN A 313 -6.49 6.99 -8.01
C GLN A 313 -5.96 5.64 -8.49
N THR A 314 -4.83 5.16 -7.94
CA THR A 314 -4.23 3.87 -8.31
C THR A 314 -5.13 2.71 -7.90
N ALA A 315 -5.64 2.71 -6.65
CA ALA A 315 -6.58 1.69 -6.19
C ALA A 315 -7.87 1.67 -7.01
N TRP A 316 -8.34 2.83 -7.46
CA TRP A 316 -9.50 2.95 -8.33
C TRP A 316 -9.24 2.37 -9.73
N ALA A 317 -8.04 2.58 -10.30
CA ALA A 317 -7.64 1.97 -11.56
C ALA A 317 -7.61 0.44 -11.46
N LEU A 318 -7.06 -0.11 -10.37
CA LEU A 318 -7.07 -1.55 -10.10
C LEU A 318 -8.48 -2.09 -9.97
N HIS A 319 -9.36 -1.43 -9.20
CA HIS A 319 -10.76 -1.82 -9.07
C HIS A 319 -11.48 -1.87 -10.43
N ARG A 320 -11.23 -0.90 -11.30
CA ARG A 320 -11.83 -0.90 -12.64
C ARG A 320 -11.33 -2.04 -13.53
N ALA A 321 -10.07 -2.43 -13.39
CA ALA A 321 -9.48 -3.57 -14.09
C ALA A 321 -9.90 -4.93 -13.49
N TRP A 322 -10.26 -4.93 -12.19
CA TRP A 322 -10.63 -6.12 -11.44
C TRP A 322 -11.97 -5.96 -10.71
N PRO A 323 -13.09 -5.87 -11.44
CA PRO A 323 -14.41 -5.64 -10.84
C PRO A 323 -14.91 -6.80 -9.96
N GLU A 324 -14.31 -7.99 -10.05
CA GLU A 324 -14.65 -9.14 -9.21
C GLU A 324 -14.06 -9.03 -7.79
N ALA A 325 -13.02 -8.23 -7.58
CA ALA A 325 -12.47 -7.98 -6.27
C ALA A 325 -13.42 -7.14 -5.40
N ASP A 326 -13.56 -7.52 -4.13
CA ASP A 326 -14.33 -6.78 -3.12
C ASP A 326 -13.55 -5.50 -2.73
N PHE A 327 -13.92 -4.37 -3.33
CA PHE A 327 -13.24 -3.09 -3.12
C PHE A 327 -13.88 -2.30 -1.98
N ARG A 328 -13.09 -2.03 -0.93
CA ARG A 328 -13.50 -1.37 0.29
C ARG A 328 -12.79 -0.05 0.49
N ILE A 329 -13.54 1.05 0.41
CA ILE A 329 -13.03 2.39 0.67
C ILE A 329 -13.26 2.74 2.12
N VAL A 330 -12.18 3.00 2.86
CA VAL A 330 -12.23 3.39 4.28
C VAL A 330 -12.34 4.92 4.37
N PRO A 331 -13.48 5.46 4.80
CA PRO A 331 -13.77 6.90 4.67
C PRO A 331 -12.99 7.80 5.63
N ASP A 332 -12.35 7.24 6.64
CA ASP A 332 -11.70 7.92 7.76
C ASP A 332 -10.29 7.37 8.05
N ALA A 333 -9.58 6.93 7.00
CA ALA A 333 -8.22 6.43 7.12
C ALA A 333 -7.30 6.96 6.01
N GLY A 334 -6.02 7.04 6.32
CA GLY A 334 -4.90 7.26 5.42
C GLY A 334 -4.27 5.95 4.99
N HIS A 335 -2.91 5.92 4.98
CA HIS A 335 -2.14 4.79 4.46
C HIS A 335 -2.02 3.62 5.44
N SER A 336 -1.78 3.89 6.73
CA SER A 336 -1.40 2.82 7.67
C SER A 336 -2.46 1.73 7.83
N ALA A 337 -2.04 0.45 7.77
CA ALA A 337 -2.89 -0.70 8.08
C ALA A 337 -3.42 -0.70 9.53
N PHE A 338 -2.74 0.02 10.42
CA PHE A 338 -3.04 0.10 11.84
C PHE A 338 -4.00 1.24 12.22
N GLU A 339 -4.46 2.03 11.26
CA GLU A 339 -5.57 2.95 11.50
C GLU A 339 -6.87 2.17 11.71
N PRO A 340 -7.72 2.58 12.67
CA PRO A 340 -8.87 1.78 13.09
C PRO A 340 -9.81 1.35 11.96
N GLY A 341 -10.01 2.20 10.96
CA GLY A 341 -10.84 1.88 9.79
C GLY A 341 -10.19 0.82 8.89
N ASN A 342 -8.91 0.98 8.57
CA ASN A 342 -8.14 0.01 7.79
C ASN A 342 -8.03 -1.33 8.51
N THR A 343 -7.71 -1.31 9.82
CA THR A 343 -7.66 -2.53 10.65
C THR A 343 -8.99 -3.28 10.61
N HIS A 344 -10.12 -2.58 10.76
CA HIS A 344 -11.45 -3.20 10.71
C HIS A 344 -11.68 -3.94 9.40
N GLU A 345 -11.43 -3.29 8.27
CA GLU A 345 -11.68 -3.89 6.96
C GLU A 345 -10.70 -5.03 6.65
N LEU A 346 -9.44 -4.92 7.07
CA LEU A 346 -8.41 -5.94 6.88
C LEU A 346 -8.71 -7.20 7.72
N VAL A 347 -9.04 -7.05 9.01
CA VAL A 347 -9.44 -8.18 9.85
C VAL A 347 -10.74 -8.81 9.34
N SER A 348 -11.71 -8.00 8.90
CA SER A 348 -12.94 -8.52 8.29
C SER A 348 -12.68 -9.28 6.97
N ALA A 349 -11.65 -8.90 6.22
CA ALA A 349 -11.24 -9.61 5.01
C ALA A 349 -10.62 -10.98 5.33
N THR A 350 -9.72 -11.06 6.31
CA THR A 350 -9.16 -12.34 6.75
C THR A 350 -10.23 -13.24 7.39
N ASP A 351 -11.16 -12.67 8.17
CA ASP A 351 -12.31 -13.41 8.72
C ASP A 351 -13.22 -13.99 7.61
N LYS A 352 -13.43 -13.26 6.51
CA LYS A 352 -14.21 -13.71 5.36
C LYS A 352 -13.59 -14.95 4.68
N PHE A 353 -12.27 -15.07 4.74
CA PHE A 353 -11.51 -16.11 4.04
C PHE A 353 -11.03 -17.26 4.95
N ARG A 354 -11.51 -17.34 6.18
CA ARG A 354 -11.23 -18.46 7.10
C ARG A 354 -11.54 -19.83 6.53
#